data_70ce78956cccebd3b6ab9e795c054444
#
_entry.id   70ce78956cccebd3b6ab9e795c054444
#
_cell.length_a   1.000
_cell.length_b   1.000
_cell.length_c   1.000
_cell.angle_alpha   90.00
_cell.angle_beta   90.00
_cell.angle_gamma   90.00
#
_symmetry.space_group_name_H-M   'P 1'
#
loop_
_entity.id
_entity.type
_entity.pdbx_description
1 polymer ?
#
loop_
_entity_poly.entity_id
_entity_poly.type
_entity_poly.pdbx_seq_one_letter_code
_entity_poly.pdbx_strand_id
1 'polypeptide(L)'
;MQNQSDKTYEVWHPVPRYDRWLETLDIPVYHEYFVGDLRTLRLAPWEERECNAAIVVFAGQEGVSEARVSEIPAGATLPPFKFTLDEYVYVLEGRGLATVVAGRRQKTFEWQKHSFFVLPRGYHHRLSNAQGNRAARLLHFNCLPLVMAVIPNPAFFFNNPSIEPDRDIFDPESEELFSEAKQVDEGGKREAYWVGNFFPDLRAWDKLRPQRGRGGASVATLMFPGTGVRVGLPTMPVGTYKKAHRHGAGIVIVIPGGEGMSVMWPEGQEKQFFNWHEGSAFVPPSRWYHQHFNLGPVPGRYIAIFPPRHQLFGGTRGEAKFQDDPHPQIEYTEEDPAVRRRFEDELRKRGIESRMPPECYRDPRYEWAYAGGSDD
;
A
#
# COMPACT_ATOMS: atom_id res chain seq x y z
N MET A 1 -29.18 -19.79 -39.51
CA MET A 1 -29.76 -18.58 -38.91
C MET A 1 -29.63 -18.72 -37.40
N GLN A 2 -28.54 -18.25 -36.84
CA GLN A 2 -28.33 -18.20 -35.39
C GLN A 2 -29.05 -16.98 -34.84
N ASN A 3 -29.89 -17.22 -33.84
CA ASN A 3 -30.71 -16.21 -33.15
C ASN A 3 -29.87 -15.05 -32.60
N GLN A 4 -30.10 -13.87 -33.17
CA GLN A 4 -29.53 -12.60 -32.73
C GLN A 4 -30.35 -11.92 -31.60
N SER A 5 -31.10 -12.68 -30.84
CA SER A 5 -32.01 -12.14 -29.83
C SER A 5 -31.68 -12.66 -28.44
N ASP A 6 -30.64 -12.14 -27.84
CA ASP A 6 -30.56 -11.97 -26.37
C ASP A 6 -29.30 -11.16 -25.96
N LYS A 7 -29.16 -9.98 -26.55
CA LYS A 7 -28.42 -8.91 -25.85
C LYS A 7 -29.45 -8.18 -25.00
N THR A 8 -29.91 -8.82 -23.95
CA THR A 8 -30.48 -8.11 -22.81
C THR A 8 -29.36 -7.25 -22.26
N TYR A 9 -29.42 -5.95 -22.54
CA TYR A 9 -28.59 -4.99 -21.83
C TYR A 9 -28.95 -5.13 -20.36
N GLU A 10 -28.03 -5.67 -19.58
CA GLU A 10 -28.17 -5.74 -18.13
C GLU A 10 -28.18 -4.32 -17.60
N VAL A 11 -29.37 -3.76 -17.41
CA VAL A 11 -29.60 -2.36 -17.03
C VAL A 11 -29.03 -2.11 -15.62
N TRP A 12 -28.99 -3.14 -14.77
CA TRP A 12 -28.46 -3.09 -13.43
C TRP A 12 -28.16 -4.50 -12.92
N HIS A 13 -27.08 -4.62 -12.14
CA HIS A 13 -26.72 -5.85 -11.45
C HIS A 13 -26.28 -5.51 -10.00
N PRO A 14 -26.76 -6.25 -8.97
CA PRO A 14 -26.44 -5.97 -7.57
C PRO A 14 -24.99 -6.22 -7.21
N VAL A 15 -24.30 -7.12 -7.94
CA VAL A 15 -22.89 -7.44 -7.73
C VAL A 15 -22.04 -6.53 -8.62
N PRO A 16 -21.04 -5.80 -8.06
CA PRO A 16 -20.14 -4.96 -8.83
C PRO A 16 -19.45 -5.70 -9.98
N ARG A 17 -19.16 -5.00 -11.06
CA ARG A 17 -18.54 -5.61 -12.25
C ARG A 17 -17.18 -6.23 -11.97
N TYR A 18 -16.40 -5.61 -11.08
CA TYR A 18 -15.12 -6.14 -10.64
C TYR A 18 -15.27 -7.49 -9.94
N ASP A 19 -16.21 -7.63 -9.02
CA ASP A 19 -16.43 -8.87 -8.28
C ASP A 19 -16.86 -10.00 -9.23
N ARG A 20 -17.74 -9.72 -10.20
CA ARG A 20 -18.12 -10.67 -11.25
C ARG A 20 -16.94 -11.05 -12.16
N TRP A 21 -16.03 -10.11 -12.40
CA TRP A 21 -14.80 -10.42 -13.14
C TRP A 21 -13.89 -11.33 -12.32
N LEU A 22 -13.75 -11.12 -11.02
CA LEU A 22 -12.98 -12.01 -10.15
C LEU A 22 -13.48 -13.46 -10.22
N GLU A 23 -14.80 -13.68 -10.31
CA GLU A 23 -15.40 -15.02 -10.48
C GLU A 23 -14.98 -15.72 -11.78
N THR A 24 -14.49 -14.98 -12.77
CA THR A 24 -14.01 -15.55 -14.04
C THR A 24 -12.54 -15.95 -14.01
N LEU A 25 -11.83 -15.64 -12.94
CA LEU A 25 -10.40 -15.95 -12.80
C LEU A 25 -10.22 -17.35 -12.17
N ASP A 26 -9.34 -18.16 -12.74
CA ASP A 26 -8.98 -19.48 -12.19
C ASP A 26 -7.88 -19.39 -11.09
N ILE A 27 -7.78 -18.26 -10.41
CA ILE A 27 -6.84 -18.03 -9.31
C ILE A 27 -7.58 -17.81 -7.98
N PRO A 28 -6.95 -18.11 -6.84
CA PRO A 28 -7.57 -17.87 -5.54
C PRO A 28 -7.93 -16.40 -5.31
N VAL A 29 -9.13 -16.17 -4.77
CA VAL A 29 -9.56 -14.86 -4.26
C VAL A 29 -9.81 -15.02 -2.76
N TYR A 30 -9.02 -14.33 -1.96
CA TYR A 30 -9.12 -14.33 -0.49
C TYR A 30 -9.90 -13.11 -0.03
N HIS A 31 -10.84 -13.32 0.88
CA HIS A 31 -11.60 -12.24 1.53
C HIS A 31 -11.20 -12.16 2.99
N GLU A 32 -10.41 -11.15 3.35
CA GLU A 32 -9.72 -11.11 4.64
C GLU A 32 -9.78 -9.71 5.27
N TYR A 33 -9.66 -9.65 6.58
CA TYR A 33 -9.31 -8.40 7.29
C TYR A 33 -7.81 -8.21 7.41
N PHE A 34 -7.08 -9.34 7.51
CA PHE A 34 -5.67 -9.38 7.77
C PHE A 34 -5.07 -10.65 7.16
N VAL A 35 -3.95 -10.52 6.49
CA VAL A 35 -3.13 -11.64 6.01
C VAL A 35 -1.84 -11.66 6.81
N GLY A 36 -1.56 -12.78 7.48
CA GLY A 36 -0.40 -12.94 8.34
C GLY A 36 0.92 -12.81 7.59
N ASP A 37 1.01 -13.40 6.39
CA ASP A 37 2.21 -13.30 5.54
C ASP A 37 1.87 -13.52 4.06
N LEU A 38 1.98 -12.47 3.27
CA LEU A 38 1.79 -12.53 1.81
C LEU A 38 2.82 -13.44 1.10
N ARG A 39 3.99 -13.65 1.72
CA ARG A 39 5.06 -14.50 1.16
C ARG A 39 4.72 -15.98 1.18
N THR A 40 3.82 -16.40 2.08
CA THR A 40 3.39 -17.79 2.24
C THR A 40 1.97 -18.05 1.74
N LEU A 41 1.31 -17.02 1.20
CA LEU A 41 -0.03 -17.13 0.64
C LEU A 41 -0.05 -18.19 -0.47
N ARG A 42 -1.06 -19.08 -0.46
CA ARG A 42 -1.22 -20.05 -1.54
C ARG A 42 -1.65 -19.33 -2.82
N LEU A 43 -0.92 -19.56 -3.90
CA LEU A 43 -1.18 -19.05 -5.22
C LEU A 43 -1.57 -20.19 -6.15
N ALA A 44 -2.18 -19.88 -7.30
CA ALA A 44 -2.46 -20.84 -8.36
C ALA A 44 -2.00 -20.29 -9.73
N PRO A 45 -1.80 -21.15 -10.72
CA PRO A 45 -1.41 -20.74 -12.07
C PRO A 45 -2.42 -19.75 -12.67
N TRP A 46 -1.92 -18.66 -13.18
CA TRP A 46 -2.64 -17.72 -14.01
C TRP A 46 -2.11 -17.82 -15.43
N GLU A 47 -2.73 -18.68 -16.21
CA GLU A 47 -2.24 -19.09 -17.53
C GLU A 47 -1.99 -17.90 -18.47
N GLU A 48 -2.93 -16.94 -18.51
CA GLU A 48 -2.82 -15.75 -19.36
C GLU A 48 -1.58 -14.86 -19.04
N ARG A 49 -1.06 -15.00 -17.84
CA ARG A 49 0.04 -14.18 -17.32
C ARG A 49 1.32 -14.99 -17.11
N GLU A 50 1.31 -16.29 -17.37
CA GLU A 50 2.42 -17.23 -17.18
C GLU A 50 3.09 -17.11 -15.79
N CYS A 51 2.28 -16.87 -14.76
CA CYS A 51 2.74 -16.77 -13.37
C CYS A 51 1.75 -17.43 -12.44
N ASN A 52 2.15 -17.67 -11.19
CA ASN A 52 1.18 -17.96 -10.13
C ASN A 52 0.65 -16.66 -9.54
N ALA A 53 -0.63 -16.62 -9.18
CA ALA A 53 -1.21 -15.44 -8.57
C ALA A 53 -2.35 -15.75 -7.57
N ALA A 54 -2.70 -14.76 -6.78
CA ALA A 54 -3.93 -14.66 -6.01
C ALA A 54 -4.34 -13.20 -5.83
N ILE A 55 -5.64 -12.95 -5.76
CA ILE A 55 -6.20 -11.67 -5.36
C ILE A 55 -6.47 -11.71 -3.86
N VAL A 56 -6.20 -10.63 -3.17
CA VAL A 56 -6.61 -10.44 -1.77
C VAL A 56 -7.56 -9.27 -1.69
N VAL A 57 -8.81 -9.57 -1.40
CA VAL A 57 -9.86 -8.58 -1.15
C VAL A 57 -9.91 -8.32 0.34
N PHE A 58 -9.25 -7.28 0.79
CA PHE A 58 -9.35 -6.85 2.18
C PHE A 58 -10.66 -6.10 2.42
N ALA A 59 -11.29 -6.34 3.56
CA ALA A 59 -12.56 -5.70 3.91
C ALA A 59 -12.51 -4.16 3.81
N GLY A 60 -11.38 -3.55 4.17
CA GLY A 60 -11.20 -2.10 4.11
C GLY A 60 -10.90 -1.53 2.73
N GLN A 61 -10.77 -2.35 1.68
CA GLN A 61 -10.62 -1.85 0.31
C GLN A 61 -11.92 -1.28 -0.25
N GLU A 62 -13.07 -1.85 0.13
CA GLU A 62 -14.41 -1.33 -0.17
C GLU A 62 -14.59 -0.94 -1.66
N GLY A 63 -14.04 -1.75 -2.57
CA GLY A 63 -14.12 -1.51 -4.01
C GLY A 63 -13.27 -0.34 -4.54
N VAL A 64 -12.34 0.21 -3.74
CA VAL A 64 -11.48 1.33 -4.15
C VAL A 64 -10.17 0.87 -4.76
N SER A 65 -9.53 -0.13 -4.17
CA SER A 65 -8.20 -0.61 -4.59
C SER A 65 -8.16 -2.13 -4.70
N GLU A 66 -7.20 -2.63 -5.46
CA GLU A 66 -6.86 -4.05 -5.59
C GLU A 66 -5.54 -4.33 -4.89
N ALA A 67 -5.44 -5.50 -4.26
CA ALA A 67 -4.18 -6.10 -3.84
C ALA A 67 -4.07 -7.49 -4.49
N ARG A 68 -3.01 -7.70 -5.27
CA ARG A 68 -2.72 -8.97 -5.94
C ARG A 68 -1.32 -9.42 -5.62
N VAL A 69 -1.14 -10.68 -5.29
CA VAL A 69 0.17 -11.31 -5.16
C VAL A 69 0.43 -12.12 -6.42
N SER A 70 1.58 -11.89 -7.06
CA SER A 70 2.08 -12.72 -8.16
C SER A 70 3.41 -13.37 -7.81
N GLU A 71 3.68 -14.52 -8.43
CA GLU A 71 4.93 -15.25 -8.28
C GLU A 71 5.49 -15.59 -9.65
N ILE A 72 6.68 -15.07 -9.94
CA ILE A 72 7.40 -15.29 -11.19
C ILE A 72 8.32 -16.50 -11.00
N PRO A 73 8.19 -17.58 -11.78
CA PRO A 73 9.05 -18.75 -11.67
C PRO A 73 10.55 -18.42 -11.78
N ALA A 74 11.40 -19.32 -11.28
CA ALA A 74 12.84 -19.16 -11.34
C ALA A 74 13.33 -18.97 -12.78
N GLY A 75 14.09 -17.91 -13.03
CA GLY A 75 14.66 -17.58 -14.35
C GLY A 75 13.65 -17.18 -15.42
N ALA A 76 12.35 -17.11 -15.09
CA ALA A 76 11.31 -16.80 -16.07
C ALA A 76 11.21 -15.29 -16.36
N THR A 77 10.75 -14.99 -17.57
CA THR A 77 10.31 -13.66 -17.99
C THR A 77 8.84 -13.76 -18.38
N LEU A 78 8.00 -12.95 -17.75
CA LEU A 78 6.57 -12.92 -18.06
C LEU A 78 6.32 -12.35 -19.46
N PRO A 79 5.22 -12.75 -20.14
CA PRO A 79 4.83 -12.18 -21.43
C PRO A 79 4.64 -10.66 -21.33
N PRO A 80 4.83 -9.92 -22.44
CA PRO A 80 4.54 -8.50 -22.46
C PRO A 80 3.08 -8.25 -22.09
N PHE A 81 2.88 -7.30 -21.19
CA PHE A 81 1.55 -6.94 -20.72
C PHE A 81 1.37 -5.42 -20.73
N LYS A 82 0.21 -4.98 -21.16
CA LYS A 82 -0.19 -3.57 -21.13
C LYS A 82 -1.43 -3.41 -20.27
N PHE A 83 -1.34 -2.55 -19.28
CA PHE A 83 -2.44 -2.21 -18.40
C PHE A 83 -2.84 -0.75 -18.59
N THR A 84 -4.15 -0.49 -18.57
CA THR A 84 -4.69 0.86 -18.79
C THR A 84 -4.49 1.78 -17.58
N LEU A 85 -4.26 1.22 -16.40
CA LEU A 85 -3.99 1.96 -15.17
C LEU A 85 -2.52 1.81 -14.76
N ASP A 86 -2.05 2.74 -13.93
CA ASP A 86 -0.75 2.58 -13.27
C ASP A 86 -0.82 1.39 -12.30
N GLU A 87 0.20 0.57 -12.30
CA GLU A 87 0.34 -0.55 -11.38
C GLU A 87 1.54 -0.33 -10.47
N TYR A 88 1.31 -0.31 -9.17
CA TYR A 88 2.33 -0.13 -8.15
C TYR A 88 2.77 -1.49 -7.63
N VAL A 89 4.07 -1.71 -7.62
CA VAL A 89 4.65 -3.02 -7.29
C VAL A 89 5.57 -2.89 -6.10
N TYR A 90 5.31 -3.71 -5.08
CA TYR A 90 6.23 -3.92 -3.96
C TYR A 90 6.81 -5.33 -4.03
N VAL A 91 8.13 -5.44 -3.95
CA VAL A 91 8.82 -6.74 -4.03
C VAL A 91 8.85 -7.40 -2.66
N LEU A 92 8.07 -8.45 -2.50
CA LEU A 92 8.00 -9.26 -1.27
C LEU A 92 9.22 -10.16 -1.11
N GLU A 93 9.62 -10.82 -2.22
CA GLU A 93 10.77 -11.74 -2.26
C GLU A 93 11.39 -11.77 -3.65
N GLY A 94 12.70 -11.92 -3.71
CA GLY A 94 13.44 -12.12 -4.96
C GLY A 94 14.11 -10.87 -5.50
N ARG A 95 14.62 -10.99 -6.73
CA ARG A 95 15.23 -9.92 -7.51
C ARG A 95 15.05 -10.17 -9.01
N GLY A 96 15.03 -9.12 -9.79
CA GLY A 96 14.82 -9.26 -11.22
C GLY A 96 14.92 -7.95 -11.98
N LEU A 97 14.32 -7.95 -13.15
CA LEU A 97 14.29 -6.82 -14.07
C LEU A 97 12.85 -6.45 -14.40
N ALA A 98 12.61 -5.17 -14.54
CA ALA A 98 11.39 -4.64 -15.16
C ALA A 98 11.78 -3.87 -16.41
N THR A 99 11.11 -4.16 -17.53
CA THR A 99 11.32 -3.47 -18.80
C THR A 99 10.01 -2.84 -19.25
N VAL A 100 10.03 -1.53 -19.46
CA VAL A 100 8.92 -0.76 -20.03
C VAL A 100 9.24 -0.47 -21.51
N VAL A 101 8.30 -0.76 -22.41
CA VAL A 101 8.49 -0.69 -23.85
C VAL A 101 7.60 0.39 -24.46
N ALA A 102 8.20 1.34 -25.16
CA ALA A 102 7.53 2.42 -25.87
C ALA A 102 7.96 2.45 -27.35
N GLY A 103 7.20 1.74 -28.19
CA GLY A 103 7.53 1.58 -29.58
C GLY A 103 8.88 0.85 -29.77
N ARG A 104 9.88 1.54 -30.33
CA ARG A 104 11.23 0.99 -30.52
C ARG A 104 12.16 1.22 -29.32
N ARG A 105 11.73 1.95 -28.33
CA ARG A 105 12.52 2.28 -27.14
C ARG A 105 12.08 1.43 -25.97
N GLN A 106 13.02 1.16 -25.09
CA GLN A 106 12.75 0.44 -23.85
C GLN A 106 13.62 1.00 -22.74
N LYS A 107 13.06 1.01 -21.55
CA LYS A 107 13.76 1.33 -20.32
C LYS A 107 13.73 0.10 -19.42
N THR A 108 14.88 -0.31 -18.92
CA THR A 108 15.02 -1.47 -18.04
C THR A 108 15.68 -1.02 -16.75
N PHE A 109 15.16 -1.50 -15.62
CA PHE A 109 15.76 -1.30 -14.30
C PHE A 109 15.74 -2.60 -13.51
N GLU A 110 16.66 -2.70 -12.55
CA GLU A 110 16.74 -3.83 -11.64
C GLU A 110 15.89 -3.58 -10.39
N TRP A 111 15.24 -4.63 -9.90
CA TRP A 111 14.52 -4.61 -8.65
C TRP A 111 14.95 -5.78 -7.75
N GLN A 112 14.81 -5.59 -6.46
CA GLN A 112 15.12 -6.58 -5.43
C GLN A 112 14.08 -6.56 -4.33
N LYS A 113 14.17 -7.50 -3.40
CA LYS A 113 13.33 -7.50 -2.20
C LYS A 113 13.30 -6.11 -1.56
N HIS A 114 12.10 -5.66 -1.20
CA HIS A 114 11.77 -4.33 -0.67
C HIS A 114 11.82 -3.17 -1.67
N SER A 115 12.14 -3.40 -2.93
CA SER A 115 11.94 -2.38 -3.97
C SER A 115 10.45 -2.04 -4.13
N PHE A 116 10.19 -0.78 -4.44
CA PHE A 116 8.86 -0.29 -4.79
C PHE A 116 8.94 0.54 -6.07
N PHE A 117 8.09 0.25 -7.04
CA PHE A 117 8.09 0.95 -8.32
C PHE A 117 6.70 1.01 -8.95
N VAL A 118 6.55 1.89 -9.94
CA VAL A 118 5.33 2.00 -10.74
C VAL A 118 5.57 1.48 -12.16
N LEU A 119 4.68 0.62 -12.63
CA LEU A 119 4.56 0.26 -14.04
C LEU A 119 3.56 1.25 -14.68
N PRO A 120 4.01 2.10 -15.60
CA PRO A 120 3.18 3.20 -16.09
C PRO A 120 2.06 2.71 -17.01
N ARG A 121 0.91 3.34 -16.88
CA ARG A 121 -0.29 3.06 -17.68
C ARG A 121 -0.04 3.18 -19.18
N GLY A 122 -0.68 2.29 -19.93
CA GLY A 122 -0.66 2.32 -21.40
C GLY A 122 0.61 1.81 -22.05
N TYR A 123 1.67 1.57 -21.29
CA TYR A 123 2.91 0.97 -21.79
C TYR A 123 2.90 -0.55 -21.71
N HIS A 124 3.51 -1.21 -22.69
CA HIS A 124 3.89 -2.61 -22.50
C HIS A 124 5.03 -2.72 -21.52
N HIS A 125 4.91 -3.64 -20.58
CA HIS A 125 5.99 -3.96 -19.65
C HIS A 125 6.22 -5.48 -19.56
N ARG A 126 7.41 -5.85 -19.12
CA ARG A 126 7.79 -7.23 -18.80
C ARG A 126 8.48 -7.26 -17.46
N LEU A 127 8.18 -8.30 -16.69
CA LEU A 127 8.85 -8.59 -15.43
C LEU A 127 9.64 -9.88 -15.58
N SER A 128 10.88 -9.88 -15.15
CA SER A 128 11.78 -11.04 -15.23
C SER A 128 12.34 -11.34 -13.85
N ASN A 129 12.33 -12.61 -13.45
CA ASN A 129 13.03 -13.08 -12.27
C ASN A 129 14.49 -13.43 -12.63
N ALA A 130 15.45 -12.69 -12.09
CA ALA A 130 16.88 -12.92 -12.35
C ALA A 130 17.48 -14.05 -11.49
N GLN A 131 16.68 -14.75 -10.68
CA GLN A 131 17.12 -15.85 -9.84
C GLN A 131 16.80 -17.19 -10.53
N GLY A 132 17.82 -17.98 -10.83
CA GLY A 132 17.65 -19.26 -11.51
C GLY A 132 17.19 -20.43 -10.63
N ASN A 133 17.09 -20.24 -9.30
CA ASN A 133 16.84 -21.31 -8.34
C ASN A 133 15.63 -21.13 -7.43
N ARG A 134 14.98 -19.99 -7.49
CA ARG A 134 13.78 -19.69 -6.69
C ARG A 134 12.88 -18.66 -7.38
N ALA A 135 11.59 -18.74 -7.07
CA ALA A 135 10.61 -17.80 -7.55
C ALA A 135 10.79 -16.42 -6.89
N ALA A 136 10.26 -15.39 -7.53
CA ALA A 136 10.14 -14.04 -6.97
C ALA A 136 8.67 -13.72 -6.72
N ARG A 137 8.36 -13.10 -5.58
CA ARG A 137 7.00 -12.68 -5.21
C ARG A 137 6.84 -11.18 -5.18
N LEU A 138 5.76 -10.71 -5.77
CA LEU A 138 5.43 -9.31 -5.92
C LEU A 138 4.01 -9.05 -5.37
N LEU A 139 3.85 -7.95 -4.63
CA LEU A 139 2.54 -7.38 -4.32
C LEU A 139 2.25 -6.27 -5.31
N HIS A 140 1.12 -6.35 -5.98
CA HIS A 140 0.61 -5.33 -6.89
C HIS A 140 -0.53 -4.56 -6.25
N PHE A 141 -0.55 -3.26 -6.47
CA PHE A 141 -1.61 -2.35 -6.06
C PHE A 141 -2.06 -1.51 -7.26
N ASN A 142 -3.36 -1.38 -7.43
CA ASN A 142 -3.98 -0.48 -8.41
C ASN A 142 -5.41 -0.12 -7.96
N CYS A 143 -6.10 0.70 -8.75
CA CYS A 143 -7.48 1.13 -8.47
C CYS A 143 -8.49 0.52 -9.46
N LEU A 144 -8.24 -0.68 -9.97
CA LEU A 144 -9.10 -1.36 -10.93
C LEU A 144 -10.56 -1.50 -10.46
N PRO A 145 -10.85 -1.89 -9.20
CA PRO A 145 -12.24 -2.00 -8.75
C PRO A 145 -13.03 -0.71 -8.92
N LEU A 146 -12.44 0.41 -8.50
CA LEU A 146 -13.06 1.73 -8.60
C LEU A 146 -13.31 2.14 -10.06
N VAL A 147 -12.31 1.94 -10.93
CA VAL A 147 -12.42 2.36 -12.34
C VAL A 147 -13.32 1.40 -13.12
N MET A 148 -13.32 0.11 -12.80
CA MET A 148 -14.23 -0.86 -13.43
C MET A 148 -15.71 -0.65 -13.04
N ALA A 149 -15.98 0.01 -11.91
CA ALA A 149 -17.33 0.45 -11.56
C ALA A 149 -17.84 1.55 -12.51
N VAL A 150 -16.94 2.34 -13.10
CA VAL A 150 -17.27 3.42 -14.05
C VAL A 150 -17.20 2.93 -15.50
N ILE A 151 -16.21 2.10 -15.83
CA ILE A 151 -16.01 1.51 -17.16
C ILE A 151 -16.16 -0.02 -17.04
N PRO A 152 -17.38 -0.57 -17.09
CA PRO A 152 -17.66 -1.96 -16.74
C PRO A 152 -17.29 -2.98 -17.85
N ASN A 153 -16.17 -2.75 -18.52
CA ASN A 153 -15.65 -3.61 -19.58
C ASN A 153 -14.21 -4.07 -19.28
N PRO A 154 -13.98 -5.32 -18.83
CA PRO A 154 -12.63 -5.81 -18.55
C PRO A 154 -11.66 -5.68 -19.72
N ALA A 155 -12.12 -5.86 -20.97
CA ALA A 155 -11.29 -5.72 -22.17
C ALA A 155 -10.72 -4.28 -22.35
N PHE A 156 -11.30 -3.29 -21.69
CA PHE A 156 -10.75 -1.94 -21.68
C PHE A 156 -9.41 -1.86 -20.94
N PHE A 157 -9.21 -2.71 -19.94
CA PHE A 157 -8.08 -2.60 -19.01
C PHE A 157 -6.86 -3.42 -19.43
N PHE A 158 -7.05 -4.54 -20.11
CA PHE A 158 -5.99 -5.53 -20.33
C PHE A 158 -5.62 -5.61 -21.82
N ASN A 159 -4.37 -5.35 -22.14
CA ASN A 159 -3.78 -5.41 -23.49
C ASN A 159 -4.58 -4.63 -24.56
N ASN A 160 -5.29 -3.59 -24.14
CA ASN A 160 -6.11 -2.79 -25.04
C ASN A 160 -5.22 -2.03 -26.05
N PRO A 161 -5.32 -2.31 -27.36
CA PRO A 161 -4.50 -1.67 -28.38
C PRO A 161 -4.82 -0.19 -28.58
N SER A 162 -6.03 0.24 -28.22
CA SER A 162 -6.51 1.62 -28.41
C SER A 162 -6.03 2.60 -27.33
N ILE A 163 -5.39 2.11 -26.28
CA ILE A 163 -4.85 2.97 -25.21
C ILE A 163 -3.44 3.40 -25.60
N GLU A 164 -3.27 4.70 -25.77
CA GLU A 164 -1.96 5.30 -25.98
C GLU A 164 -1.30 5.65 -24.64
N PRO A 165 0.03 5.46 -24.53
CA PRO A 165 0.78 5.88 -23.36
C PRO A 165 0.76 7.40 -23.17
N ASP A 166 0.70 7.83 -21.91
CA ASP A 166 0.84 9.23 -21.52
C ASP A 166 2.33 9.62 -21.47
N ARG A 167 2.84 10.13 -22.57
CA ARG A 167 4.26 10.48 -22.71
C ARG A 167 4.65 11.75 -21.97
N ASP A 168 3.70 12.61 -21.64
CA ASP A 168 3.98 13.82 -20.86
C ASP A 168 4.34 13.49 -19.42
N ILE A 169 3.86 12.33 -18.94
CA ILE A 169 4.09 11.88 -17.56
C ILE A 169 5.20 10.84 -17.49
N PHE A 170 5.22 9.90 -18.45
CA PHE A 170 6.19 8.81 -18.51
C PHE A 170 6.92 8.83 -19.87
N ASP A 171 7.84 9.77 -20.03
CA ASP A 171 8.68 9.78 -21.23
C ASP A 171 9.79 8.74 -21.12
N PRO A 172 9.79 7.68 -21.95
CA PRO A 172 10.83 6.65 -21.93
C PRO A 172 12.19 7.18 -22.41
N GLU A 173 12.24 8.37 -22.99
CA GLU A 173 13.47 9.07 -23.35
C GLU A 173 14.07 9.85 -22.19
N SER A 174 13.28 10.14 -21.16
CA SER A 174 13.75 10.85 -19.99
C SER A 174 14.73 10.00 -19.18
N GLU A 175 15.87 10.56 -18.85
CA GLU A 175 16.83 9.94 -17.94
C GLU A 175 16.30 9.83 -16.51
N GLU A 176 15.29 10.63 -16.19
CA GLU A 176 14.66 10.67 -14.85
C GLU A 176 13.74 9.49 -14.59
N LEU A 177 13.23 8.83 -15.66
CA LEU A 177 12.36 7.68 -15.51
C LEU A 177 13.14 6.50 -14.91
N PHE A 178 12.67 6.03 -13.74
CA PHE A 178 13.32 4.99 -12.92
C PHE A 178 14.73 5.34 -12.42
N SER A 179 15.07 6.62 -12.39
CA SER A 179 16.26 7.14 -11.72
C SER A 179 16.05 7.27 -10.21
N GLU A 180 17.06 7.75 -9.50
CA GLU A 180 16.95 8.03 -8.07
C GLU A 180 15.85 9.06 -7.78
N ALA A 181 15.03 8.78 -6.75
CA ALA A 181 13.98 9.68 -6.33
C ALA A 181 14.54 11.02 -5.81
N LYS A 182 13.88 12.11 -6.18
CA LYS A 182 14.27 13.48 -5.78
C LYS A 182 13.41 13.97 -4.61
N GLN A 183 14.05 14.66 -3.69
CA GLN A 183 13.34 15.36 -2.65
C GLN A 183 12.73 16.66 -3.23
N VAL A 184 11.43 16.85 -2.99
CA VAL A 184 10.72 18.07 -3.35
C VAL A 184 10.27 18.76 -2.06
N ASP A 185 10.69 19.99 -1.88
CA ASP A 185 10.23 20.85 -0.78
C ASP A 185 9.12 21.77 -1.30
N GLU A 186 7.93 21.61 -0.79
CA GLU A 186 6.78 22.47 -1.12
C GLU A 186 6.77 23.76 -0.28
N GLY A 187 7.88 24.49 -0.23
CA GLY A 187 7.94 25.85 0.29
C GLY A 187 7.34 26.03 1.69
N GLY A 188 8.03 25.55 2.73
CA GLY A 188 7.64 25.76 4.13
C GLY A 188 6.54 24.82 4.64
N LYS A 189 6.03 23.88 3.87
CA LYS A 189 5.25 22.75 4.39
C LYS A 189 6.18 21.78 5.10
N ARG A 190 5.78 21.34 6.28
CA ARG A 190 6.57 20.52 7.21
C ARG A 190 6.87 19.09 6.74
N GLU A 191 6.60 18.75 5.48
CA GLU A 191 6.76 17.42 4.92
C GLU A 191 7.68 17.43 3.73
N ALA A 192 8.71 16.59 3.78
CA ALA A 192 9.48 16.30 2.60
C ALA A 192 8.78 15.20 1.81
N TYR A 193 8.56 15.45 0.55
CA TYR A 193 8.10 14.47 -0.41
C TYR A 193 9.28 13.97 -1.23
N TRP A 194 9.29 12.66 -1.47
CA TRP A 194 10.24 12.02 -2.37
C TRP A 194 9.49 11.66 -3.65
N VAL A 195 9.88 12.24 -4.76
CA VAL A 195 9.22 12.07 -6.06
C VAL A 195 10.08 11.19 -6.96
N GLY A 196 9.50 10.11 -7.48
CA GLY A 196 10.18 9.17 -8.38
C GLY A 196 9.28 8.01 -8.81
N ASN A 197 9.76 7.23 -9.77
CA ASN A 197 9.07 6.04 -10.26
C ASN A 197 9.59 4.74 -9.65
N PHE A 198 10.75 4.80 -8.98
CA PHE A 198 11.46 3.66 -8.42
C PHE A 198 12.12 4.02 -7.09
N PHE A 199 11.94 3.15 -6.11
CA PHE A 199 12.53 3.23 -4.76
C PHE A 199 13.18 1.88 -4.48
N PRO A 200 14.51 1.81 -4.37
CA PRO A 200 15.25 0.55 -4.39
C PRO A 200 15.03 -0.33 -3.15
N ASP A 201 14.84 0.28 -1.99
CA ASP A 201 14.61 -0.47 -0.74
C ASP A 201 13.82 0.37 0.27
N LEU A 202 12.52 0.05 0.44
CA LEU A 202 11.67 0.75 1.42
C LEU A 202 11.91 0.29 2.86
N ARG A 203 12.52 -0.87 3.07
CA ARG A 203 12.89 -1.32 4.43
C ARG A 203 14.08 -0.52 4.97
N ALA A 204 15.08 -0.28 4.13
CA ALA A 204 16.30 0.44 4.48
C ALA A 204 16.17 1.97 4.31
N TRP A 205 15.06 2.47 3.78
CA TRP A 205 14.88 3.92 3.53
C TRP A 205 15.00 4.72 4.82
N ASP A 206 16.03 5.56 4.91
CA ASP A 206 16.40 6.32 6.11
C ASP A 206 16.09 7.83 6.04
N LYS A 207 15.68 8.31 4.87
CA LYS A 207 15.38 9.72 4.60
C LYS A 207 13.99 10.07 5.16
N LEU A 208 13.88 10.10 6.49
CA LEU A 208 12.65 10.27 7.26
C LEU A 208 12.60 11.63 7.93
N ARG A 209 11.38 12.12 8.19
CA ARG A 209 11.14 13.32 9.01
C ARG A 209 10.22 13.01 10.20
N PRO A 210 10.31 13.75 11.30
CA PRO A 210 9.45 13.59 12.46
C PRO A 210 7.96 13.67 12.09
N GLN A 211 7.18 12.70 12.55
CA GLN A 211 5.72 12.73 12.45
C GLN A 211 5.13 13.27 13.75
N ARG A 212 4.92 14.58 13.82
CA ARG A 212 4.52 15.25 15.07
C ARG A 212 3.28 14.63 15.71
N GLY A 213 3.32 14.49 17.04
CA GLY A 213 2.20 14.00 17.85
C GLY A 213 1.86 12.53 17.68
N ARG A 214 2.74 11.70 17.10
CA ARG A 214 2.45 10.29 16.82
C ARG A 214 3.49 9.32 17.39
N GLY A 215 3.68 9.35 18.71
CA GLY A 215 4.51 8.36 19.41
C GLY A 215 6.00 8.41 19.06
N GLY A 216 6.55 9.60 18.77
CA GLY A 216 7.93 9.73 18.34
C GLY A 216 8.22 9.15 16.95
N ALA A 217 7.20 8.75 16.18
CA ALA A 217 7.36 8.19 14.85
C ALA A 217 7.92 9.20 13.85
N SER A 218 8.67 8.70 12.88
CA SER A 218 9.11 9.45 11.70
C SER A 218 8.45 8.90 10.44
N VAL A 219 8.40 9.68 9.35
CA VAL A 219 7.75 9.29 8.11
C VAL A 219 8.48 9.83 6.89
N ALA A 220 8.54 9.05 5.82
CA ALA A 220 8.74 9.55 4.47
C ALA A 220 7.41 9.46 3.70
N THR A 221 7.16 10.41 2.80
CA THR A 221 6.04 10.37 1.87
C THR A 221 6.60 10.30 0.45
N LEU A 222 6.23 9.22 -0.25
CA LEU A 222 6.67 8.95 -1.61
C LEU A 222 5.54 9.31 -2.57
N MET A 223 5.86 10.04 -3.62
CA MET A 223 4.95 10.52 -4.64
C MET A 223 5.42 10.01 -6.00
N PHE A 224 4.47 9.77 -6.88
CA PHE A 224 4.73 9.27 -8.22
C PHE A 224 4.25 10.32 -9.25
N PRO A 225 5.10 10.70 -10.22
CA PRO A 225 4.72 11.70 -11.22
C PRO A 225 3.41 11.34 -11.92
N GLY A 226 2.52 12.31 -12.08
CA GLY A 226 1.29 12.19 -12.85
C GLY A 226 0.21 11.29 -12.24
N THR A 227 0.34 10.88 -10.99
CA THR A 227 -0.66 10.06 -10.32
C THR A 227 -1.12 10.66 -8.99
N GLY A 228 -2.30 10.25 -8.53
CA GLY A 228 -2.79 10.64 -7.21
C GLY A 228 -2.46 9.62 -6.11
N VAL A 229 -1.79 8.53 -6.45
CA VAL A 229 -1.32 7.54 -5.46
C VAL A 229 -0.10 8.08 -4.74
N ARG A 230 -0.01 7.82 -3.46
CA ARG A 230 1.17 8.11 -2.64
C ARG A 230 1.45 6.95 -1.70
N VAL A 231 2.67 6.90 -1.21
CA VAL A 231 3.07 5.92 -0.19
C VAL A 231 3.57 6.65 1.04
N GLY A 232 2.97 6.35 2.18
CA GLY A 232 3.50 6.71 3.49
C GLY A 232 4.40 5.60 4.02
N LEU A 233 5.58 5.98 4.51
CA LEU A 233 6.55 5.05 5.08
C LEU A 233 6.87 5.46 6.53
N PRO A 234 5.92 5.29 7.47
CA PRO A 234 6.18 5.59 8.86
C PRO A 234 7.06 4.55 9.52
N THR A 235 7.89 5.03 10.45
CA THR A 235 8.75 4.20 11.29
C THR A 235 8.49 4.55 12.74
N MET A 236 8.20 3.54 13.55
CA MET A 236 7.91 3.68 14.98
C MET A 236 9.12 3.22 15.79
N PRO A 237 9.63 4.02 16.73
CA PRO A 237 10.66 3.59 17.65
C PRO A 237 10.27 2.35 18.45
N VAL A 238 11.27 1.62 18.95
CA VAL A 238 11.07 0.48 19.85
C VAL A 238 10.26 0.90 21.08
N GLY A 239 9.28 0.09 21.47
CA GLY A 239 8.48 0.35 22.68
C GLY A 239 7.57 1.59 22.58
N THR A 240 7.19 1.99 21.37
CA THR A 240 6.23 3.09 21.16
C THR A 240 5.07 2.68 20.28
N TYR A 241 4.03 3.50 20.28
CA TYR A 241 2.87 3.31 19.43
C TYR A 241 2.23 4.64 19.00
N LYS A 242 1.43 4.60 17.95
CA LYS A 242 0.77 5.78 17.38
C LYS A 242 -0.60 5.99 18.00
N LYS A 243 -1.09 7.23 18.00
CA LYS A 243 -2.47 7.55 18.35
C LYS A 243 -3.45 6.81 17.45
N ALA A 244 -4.56 6.38 18.01
CA ALA A 244 -5.67 5.86 17.24
C ALA A 244 -6.20 6.94 16.29
N HIS A 245 -6.50 6.55 15.06
CA HIS A 245 -7.08 7.46 14.07
C HIS A 245 -7.91 6.68 13.07
N ARG A 246 -8.71 7.39 12.28
CA ARG A 246 -9.53 6.82 11.23
C ARG A 246 -9.45 7.62 9.94
N HIS A 247 -9.73 6.98 8.83
CA HIS A 247 -9.72 7.57 7.49
C HIS A 247 -10.66 6.80 6.54
N GLY A 248 -10.63 7.13 5.25
CA GLY A 248 -11.39 6.44 4.22
C GLY A 248 -10.79 5.10 3.79
N ALA A 249 -11.48 4.43 2.88
CA ALA A 249 -11.18 3.10 2.37
C ALA A 249 -9.92 3.01 1.48
N GLY A 250 -9.48 1.79 1.21
CA GLY A 250 -8.56 1.45 0.13
C GLY A 250 -7.07 1.59 0.44
N ILE A 251 -6.69 1.96 1.67
CA ILE A 251 -5.27 2.12 2.04
C ILE A 251 -4.67 0.76 2.38
N VAL A 252 -3.91 0.19 1.46
CA VAL A 252 -3.24 -1.10 1.69
C VAL A 252 -1.98 -0.87 2.52
N ILE A 253 -1.92 -1.56 3.67
CA ILE A 253 -0.75 -1.57 4.56
C ILE A 253 -0.03 -2.91 4.38
N VAL A 254 1.30 -2.85 4.16
CA VAL A 254 2.19 -4.00 4.14
C VAL A 254 3.40 -3.75 5.03
N ILE A 255 3.87 -4.78 5.71
CA ILE A 255 4.98 -4.68 6.67
C ILE A 255 6.29 -5.11 6.01
N PRO A 256 7.25 -4.18 5.78
CA PRO A 256 8.56 -4.51 5.22
C PRO A 256 9.55 -5.00 6.26
N GLY A 257 9.25 -4.85 7.56
CA GLY A 257 10.14 -5.30 8.64
C GLY A 257 9.71 -4.83 10.01
N GLY A 258 10.28 -5.49 11.03
CA GLY A 258 9.85 -5.35 12.42
C GLY A 258 8.69 -6.26 12.76
N GLU A 259 8.23 -6.19 14.00
CA GLU A 259 7.09 -6.92 14.51
C GLU A 259 6.27 -6.05 15.47
N GLY A 260 4.99 -6.29 15.54
CA GLY A 260 4.13 -5.51 16.39
C GLY A 260 2.69 -6.01 16.45
N MET A 261 1.83 -5.12 16.85
CA MET A 261 0.40 -5.36 16.97
C MET A 261 -0.35 -4.19 16.35
N SER A 262 -1.52 -4.46 15.82
CA SER A 262 -2.50 -3.43 15.48
C SER A 262 -3.83 -3.75 16.14
N VAL A 263 -4.63 -2.72 16.31
CA VAL A 263 -6.02 -2.81 16.74
C VAL A 263 -6.89 -2.02 15.77
N MET A 264 -8.04 -2.59 15.40
CA MET A 264 -9.05 -1.94 14.57
C MET A 264 -10.43 -2.12 15.20
N TRP A 265 -11.28 -1.10 15.12
CA TRP A 265 -12.64 -1.19 15.64
C TRP A 265 -13.55 -0.11 15.06
N PRO A 266 -14.82 -0.41 14.78
CA PRO A 266 -15.83 0.62 14.57
C PRO A 266 -16.14 1.33 15.89
N GLU A 267 -16.50 2.61 15.84
CA GLU A 267 -16.84 3.38 17.01
C GLU A 267 -17.96 2.71 17.82
N GLY A 268 -17.76 2.60 19.12
CA GLY A 268 -18.74 1.97 20.04
C GLY A 268 -18.75 0.42 20.02
N GLN A 269 -17.86 -0.22 19.27
CA GLN A 269 -17.78 -1.68 19.19
C GLN A 269 -16.49 -2.25 19.79
N GLU A 270 -16.41 -3.59 19.83
CA GLU A 270 -15.26 -4.28 20.37
C GLU A 270 -14.02 -4.09 19.51
N LYS A 271 -12.86 -3.95 20.18
CA LYS A 271 -11.55 -3.79 19.57
C LYS A 271 -10.97 -5.12 19.12
N GLN A 272 -10.62 -5.23 17.85
CA GLN A 272 -10.00 -6.42 17.24
C GLN A 272 -8.49 -6.23 17.17
N PHE A 273 -7.73 -7.09 17.85
CA PHE A 273 -6.28 -7.06 17.90
C PHE A 273 -5.68 -8.17 17.04
N PHE A 274 -4.62 -7.87 16.32
CA PHE A 274 -3.83 -8.85 15.57
C PHE A 274 -2.35 -8.47 15.59
N ASN A 275 -1.49 -9.49 15.58
CA ASN A 275 -0.05 -9.31 15.51
C ASN A 275 0.41 -9.31 14.07
N TRP A 276 1.45 -8.53 13.78
CA TRP A 276 2.04 -8.43 12.46
C TRP A 276 3.58 -8.57 12.52
N HIS A 277 4.13 -9.04 11.44
CA HIS A 277 5.57 -9.15 11.18
C HIS A 277 5.84 -8.85 9.69
N GLU A 278 7.09 -8.97 9.25
CA GLU A 278 7.45 -8.82 7.83
C GLU A 278 6.60 -9.72 6.94
N GLY A 279 6.01 -9.15 5.89
CA GLY A 279 5.11 -9.83 4.97
C GLY A 279 3.63 -9.75 5.35
N SER A 280 3.28 -9.33 6.55
CA SER A 280 1.87 -9.09 6.93
C SER A 280 1.26 -7.95 6.14
N ALA A 281 -0.04 -8.06 5.83
CA ALA A 281 -0.80 -7.02 5.16
C ALA A 281 -2.23 -6.92 5.68
N PHE A 282 -2.78 -5.71 5.64
CA PHE A 282 -4.15 -5.41 6.04
C PHE A 282 -4.61 -4.05 5.50
N VAL A 283 -5.92 -3.83 5.54
CA VAL A 283 -6.55 -2.56 5.16
C VAL A 283 -7.55 -2.17 6.24
N PRO A 284 -7.32 -1.08 6.98
CA PRO A 284 -8.33 -0.60 7.93
C PRO A 284 -9.63 -0.24 7.21
N PRO A 285 -10.79 -0.80 7.63
CA PRO A 285 -12.07 -0.41 7.05
C PRO A 285 -12.35 1.08 7.20
N SER A 286 -13.11 1.63 6.25
CA SER A 286 -13.48 3.05 6.24
C SER A 286 -14.10 3.47 7.57
N ARG A 287 -13.60 4.58 8.12
CA ARG A 287 -14.04 5.17 9.38
C ARG A 287 -13.84 4.31 10.65
N TRP A 288 -13.23 3.13 10.54
CA TRP A 288 -12.81 2.39 11.73
C TRP A 288 -11.60 3.05 12.35
N TYR A 289 -11.60 3.21 13.67
CA TYR A 289 -10.39 3.54 14.39
C TYR A 289 -9.39 2.41 14.25
N HIS A 290 -8.13 2.78 14.08
CA HIS A 290 -7.03 1.83 14.08
C HIS A 290 -5.78 2.45 14.68
N GLN A 291 -4.90 1.57 15.19
CA GLN A 291 -3.71 1.96 15.92
C GLN A 291 -2.62 0.91 15.73
N HIS A 292 -1.36 1.34 15.68
CA HIS A 292 -0.22 0.47 15.42
C HIS A 292 0.80 0.59 16.55
N PHE A 293 1.29 -0.56 17.02
CA PHE A 293 2.18 -0.71 18.17
C PHE A 293 3.43 -1.44 17.74
N ASN A 294 4.61 -0.89 18.03
CA ASN A 294 5.87 -1.61 17.85
C ASN A 294 6.16 -2.47 19.08
N LEU A 295 6.17 -3.76 18.92
CA LEU A 295 6.46 -4.74 19.98
C LEU A 295 7.82 -5.43 19.78
N GLY A 296 8.52 -5.11 18.70
CA GLY A 296 9.81 -5.71 18.37
C GLY A 296 11.00 -4.98 18.96
N PRO A 297 12.18 -5.62 18.95
CA PRO A 297 13.43 -5.07 19.43
C PRO A 297 14.07 -4.05 18.45
N VAL A 298 13.47 -3.87 17.28
CA VAL A 298 13.93 -2.95 16.24
C VAL A 298 12.81 -1.96 15.88
N PRO A 299 13.10 -0.80 15.25
CA PRO A 299 12.04 0.08 14.78
C PRO A 299 11.04 -0.63 13.88
N GLY A 300 9.76 -0.52 14.21
CA GLY A 300 8.66 -1.07 13.41
C GLY A 300 8.34 -0.15 12.23
N ARG A 301 8.18 -0.72 11.05
CA ARG A 301 7.92 0.02 9.82
C ARG A 301 6.76 -0.59 9.06
N TYR A 302 5.94 0.25 8.44
CA TYR A 302 4.95 -0.20 7.48
C TYR A 302 4.92 0.70 6.25
N ILE A 303 4.49 0.13 5.13
CA ILE A 303 4.22 0.81 3.87
C ILE A 303 2.71 0.98 3.81
N ALA A 304 2.23 2.21 3.74
CA ALA A 304 0.81 2.52 3.53
C ALA A 304 0.63 3.08 2.12
N ILE A 305 -0.03 2.34 1.24
CA ILE A 305 -0.29 2.73 -0.15
C ILE A 305 -1.67 3.38 -0.19
N PHE A 306 -1.71 4.67 -0.47
CA PHE A 306 -2.92 5.48 -0.46
C PHE A 306 -3.48 5.60 -1.87
N PRO A 307 -4.74 5.22 -2.12
CA PRO A 307 -5.38 5.45 -3.41
C PRO A 307 -5.53 6.95 -3.70
N PRO A 308 -5.74 7.34 -4.97
CA PRO A 308 -5.99 8.73 -5.33
C PRO A 308 -7.13 9.33 -4.50
N ARG A 309 -6.97 10.60 -4.11
CA ARG A 309 -8.01 11.36 -3.38
C ARG A 309 -8.49 10.72 -2.08
N HIS A 310 -7.71 9.81 -1.48
CA HIS A 310 -8.08 9.22 -0.18
C HIS A 310 -8.38 10.30 0.87
N GLN A 311 -7.81 11.50 0.72
CA GLN A 311 -8.09 12.67 1.57
C GLN A 311 -9.55 13.13 1.48
N LEU A 312 -10.24 12.88 0.37
CA LEU A 312 -11.68 13.14 0.25
C LEU A 312 -12.52 12.13 1.03
N PHE A 313 -11.91 10.99 1.37
CA PHE A 313 -12.54 9.94 2.18
C PHE A 313 -12.09 9.96 3.65
N GLY A 314 -11.42 11.05 4.12
CA GLY A 314 -11.02 11.18 5.50
C GLY A 314 -9.54 11.32 5.77
N GLY A 315 -8.81 11.91 4.86
CA GLY A 315 -7.40 12.24 5.09
C GLY A 315 -7.20 13.09 6.34
N THR A 316 -6.24 12.72 7.18
CA THR A 316 -5.91 13.38 8.44
C THR A 316 -5.22 14.73 8.25
N ARG A 317 -5.16 15.28 7.03
CA ARG A 317 -4.32 16.43 6.75
C ARG A 317 -4.96 17.49 5.87
N GLY A 318 -4.75 18.70 6.37
CA GLY A 318 -4.95 19.95 5.65
C GLY A 318 -6.41 20.21 5.32
N GLU A 319 -6.69 21.21 4.79
CA GLU A 319 -7.83 21.98 4.38
C GLU A 319 -9.12 21.24 3.94
N ALA A 320 -9.05 19.95 3.57
CA ALA A 320 -10.20 19.07 3.50
C ALA A 320 -10.48 18.45 4.89
N LYS A 321 -10.83 19.27 5.84
CA LYS A 321 -11.47 18.79 7.07
C LYS A 321 -12.72 18.06 6.61
N PHE A 322 -12.86 16.78 7.03
CA PHE A 322 -14.19 16.20 7.13
C PHE A 322 -14.99 17.13 8.03
N GLN A 323 -15.80 17.96 7.43
CA GLN A 323 -16.71 18.81 8.20
C GLN A 323 -17.62 17.98 9.11
N ASP A 324 -17.70 16.65 8.85
CA ASP A 324 -18.61 15.72 9.51
C ASP A 324 -17.92 14.71 10.43
N ASP A 325 -16.58 14.74 10.61
CA ASP A 325 -15.90 13.90 11.58
C ASP A 325 -15.21 14.76 12.66
N PRO A 326 -15.89 15.04 13.76
CA PRO A 326 -15.35 15.85 14.85
C PRO A 326 -14.17 15.18 15.57
N HIS A 327 -14.01 13.85 15.44
CA HIS A 327 -13.00 13.08 16.17
C HIS A 327 -12.24 12.11 15.26
N PRO A 328 -11.44 12.61 14.29
CA PRO A 328 -10.67 11.74 13.39
C PRO A 328 -9.49 11.05 14.08
N GLN A 329 -9.14 11.44 15.30
CA GLN A 329 -8.05 10.94 16.12
C GLN A 329 -8.45 10.90 17.60
N ILE A 330 -7.98 9.89 18.33
CA ILE A 330 -8.10 9.77 19.78
C ILE A 330 -6.74 10.15 20.39
N GLU A 331 -6.75 11.15 21.27
CA GLU A 331 -5.55 11.57 21.99
C GLU A 331 -5.13 10.52 23.02
N TYR A 332 -3.85 10.43 23.38
CA TYR A 332 -3.38 9.49 24.41
C TYR A 332 -4.04 9.75 25.77
N THR A 333 -4.45 10.99 26.04
CA THR A 333 -5.18 11.40 27.25
C THR A 333 -6.62 10.89 27.28
N GLU A 334 -7.18 10.53 26.12
CA GLU A 334 -8.55 10.07 25.93
C GLU A 334 -8.60 8.57 25.60
N GLU A 335 -7.45 7.95 25.45
CA GLU A 335 -7.34 6.54 25.09
C GLU A 335 -7.91 5.64 26.19
N ASP A 336 -8.62 4.58 25.79
CA ASP A 336 -9.03 3.52 26.71
C ASP A 336 -7.80 2.92 27.41
N PRO A 337 -7.70 3.01 28.74
CA PRO A 337 -6.55 2.50 29.50
C PRO A 337 -6.27 0.99 29.27
N ALA A 338 -7.25 0.22 28.80
CA ALA A 338 -7.05 -1.20 28.48
C ALA A 338 -6.11 -1.40 27.27
N VAL A 339 -6.10 -0.47 26.31
CA VAL A 339 -5.21 -0.49 25.16
C VAL A 339 -3.75 -0.34 25.59
N ARG A 340 -3.48 0.66 26.43
CA ARG A 340 -2.15 0.88 27.01
C ARG A 340 -1.68 -0.30 27.85
N ARG A 341 -2.55 -0.82 28.75
CA ARG A 341 -2.22 -2.01 29.57
C ARG A 341 -1.83 -3.19 28.70
N ARG A 342 -2.60 -3.46 27.64
CA ARG A 342 -2.32 -4.55 26.71
C ARG A 342 -0.96 -4.36 26.01
N PHE A 343 -0.66 -3.15 25.57
CA PHE A 343 0.64 -2.83 24.97
C PHE A 343 1.80 -3.10 25.95
N GLU A 344 1.71 -2.59 27.18
CA GLU A 344 2.74 -2.78 28.21
C GLU A 344 2.90 -4.26 28.60
N ASP A 345 1.81 -5.03 28.65
CA ASP A 345 1.84 -6.48 28.91
C ASP A 345 2.52 -7.24 27.77
N GLU A 346 2.23 -6.89 26.51
CA GLU A 346 2.87 -7.50 25.36
C GLU A 346 4.36 -7.19 25.27
N LEU A 347 4.78 -5.97 25.61
CA LEU A 347 6.21 -5.63 25.72
C LEU A 347 6.91 -6.41 26.82
N ARG A 348 6.28 -6.52 28.01
CA ARG A 348 6.83 -7.27 29.14
C ARG A 348 7.07 -8.73 28.80
N LYS A 349 6.16 -9.40 28.08
CA LYS A 349 6.34 -10.78 27.59
C LYS A 349 7.58 -10.93 26.69
N ARG A 350 8.01 -9.85 26.04
CA ARG A 350 9.16 -9.82 25.13
C ARG A 350 10.45 -9.25 25.77
N GLY A 351 10.39 -8.88 27.05
CA GLY A 351 11.51 -8.27 27.75
C GLY A 351 11.87 -6.86 27.25
N ILE A 352 10.90 -6.15 26.64
CA ILE A 352 11.05 -4.79 26.13
C ILE A 352 10.35 -3.81 27.06
N GLU A 353 10.96 -2.69 27.34
CA GLU A 353 10.37 -1.61 28.12
C GLU A 353 9.61 -0.63 27.23
N SER A 354 8.49 -0.11 27.74
CA SER A 354 7.78 0.98 27.09
C SER A 354 8.63 2.25 27.09
N ARG A 355 8.74 2.88 25.92
CA ARG A 355 9.37 4.19 25.74
C ARG A 355 8.36 5.31 25.55
N MET A 356 7.09 5.06 25.86
CA MET A 356 6.06 6.08 25.88
C MET A 356 6.24 6.97 27.11
N PRO A 357 6.52 8.27 26.95
CA PRO A 357 6.67 9.17 28.07
C PRO A 357 5.37 9.26 28.89
N PRO A 358 5.39 9.12 30.23
CA PRO A 358 4.17 9.21 31.05
C PRO A 358 3.40 10.52 30.87
N GLU A 359 4.10 11.58 30.49
CA GLU A 359 3.55 12.92 30.27
C GLU A 359 2.58 12.94 29.08
N CYS A 360 2.80 12.14 28.03
CA CYS A 360 1.92 12.11 26.86
C CYS A 360 0.50 11.63 27.18
N TYR A 361 0.31 10.91 28.29
CA TYR A 361 -0.99 10.48 28.79
C TYR A 361 -1.70 11.50 29.68
N ARG A 362 -1.04 12.64 29.98
CA ARG A 362 -1.56 13.70 30.87
C ARG A 362 -1.69 15.04 30.15
N ASP A 363 -0.83 15.29 29.16
CA ASP A 363 -0.83 16.51 28.37
C ASP A 363 -1.09 16.19 26.89
N PRO A 364 -2.23 16.59 26.32
CA PRO A 364 -2.54 16.37 24.91
C PRO A 364 -1.60 17.18 23.98
N ARG A 365 -0.90 18.17 24.51
CA ARG A 365 0.07 19.02 23.77
C ARG A 365 1.51 18.56 23.96
N TYR A 366 1.74 17.38 24.58
CA TYR A 366 3.06 16.84 24.80
C TYR A 366 3.92 16.85 23.51
N GLU A 367 5.08 17.45 23.57
CA GLU A 367 6.02 17.52 22.47
C GLU A 367 7.02 16.34 22.54
N TRP A 368 7.05 15.57 21.45
CA TRP A 368 7.90 14.39 21.34
C TRP A 368 9.33 14.77 20.99
N ALA A 369 10.30 14.20 21.70
CA ALA A 369 11.69 14.20 21.26
C ALA A 369 11.87 13.19 20.12
N TYR A 370 12.45 13.63 19.01
CA TYR A 370 12.71 12.78 17.85
C TYR A 370 14.20 12.51 17.72
N ALA A 371 14.59 11.23 17.57
CA ALA A 371 15.99 10.89 17.32
C ALA A 371 16.37 11.39 15.91
N GLY A 372 17.34 12.31 15.82
CA GLY A 372 17.95 12.77 14.56
C GLY A 372 17.33 14.02 13.91
N GLY A 373 16.48 14.76 14.59
CA GLY A 373 16.06 16.08 14.15
C GLY A 373 16.98 17.16 14.74
N SER A 374 17.96 17.65 13.98
CA SER A 374 18.44 19.01 14.18
C SER A 374 17.30 19.94 13.77
N ASP A 375 16.84 20.80 14.66
CA ASP A 375 16.08 22.00 14.33
C ASP A 375 17.01 22.91 13.49
N ASP A 376 16.96 22.79 12.15
CA ASP A 376 17.49 23.75 11.19
C ASP A 376 16.56 23.77 9.96
#